data_7ee1cb63612fd9c3bbc0dd694c06231f
#
_entry.id   7ee1cb63612fd9c3bbc0dd694c06231f
#
_cell.length_a   1.000
_cell.length_b   1.000
_cell.length_c   1.000
_cell.angle_alpha   90.00
_cell.angle_beta   90.00
_cell.angle_gamma   90.00
#
_symmetry.space_group_name_H-M   'P 1'
#
loop_
_entity.id
_entity.type
_entity.pdbx_description
1 polymer ?
#
loop_
_entity_poly.entity_id
_entity_poly.type
_entity_poly.pdbx_seq_one_letter_code
_entity_poly.pdbx_strand_id
1 'polypeptide(L)'
;MLEQVAIHLTAAILGIMIFFSFVVAPITFTVLDEENSRKFIRKIFPFYYNVNLALSIFITSIYFFQKNITINFYLILFVTILFFISCYVLMPLINKYKDNNLDKKFKYLHFTSVVFNFVQIIILIFLLIY
;
A
#
# COMPACT_ATOMS: atom_id res chain seq x y z
N MET A 1 -13.05 -4.20 -22.54
CA MET A 1 -13.83 -3.62 -21.41
C MET A 1 -13.19 -3.94 -20.06
N LEU A 2 -13.03 -5.19 -19.67
CA LEU A 2 -12.43 -5.55 -18.36
C LEU A 2 -10.97 -5.11 -18.20
N GLU A 3 -10.16 -5.19 -19.25
CA GLU A 3 -8.78 -4.67 -19.23
C GLU A 3 -8.74 -3.16 -18.99
N GLN A 4 -9.63 -2.40 -19.60
CA GLN A 4 -9.73 -0.97 -19.32
C GLN A 4 -10.10 -0.69 -17.86
N VAL A 5 -11.01 -1.49 -17.29
CA VAL A 5 -11.34 -1.40 -15.85
C VAL A 5 -10.09 -1.66 -15.01
N ALA A 6 -9.31 -2.70 -15.33
CA ALA A 6 -8.07 -3.00 -14.62
C ALA A 6 -7.07 -1.83 -14.69
N ILE A 7 -6.89 -1.20 -15.86
CA ILE A 7 -6.01 -0.03 -16.02
C ILE A 7 -6.51 1.14 -15.17
N HIS A 8 -7.79 1.47 -15.20
CA HIS A 8 -8.34 2.58 -14.40
C HIS A 8 -8.21 2.33 -12.90
N LEU A 9 -8.43 1.10 -12.45
CA LEU A 9 -8.25 0.73 -11.03
C LEU A 9 -6.76 0.77 -10.63
N THR A 10 -5.85 0.36 -11.50
CA THR A 10 -4.41 0.50 -11.28
C THR A 10 -4.01 1.96 -11.13
N ALA A 11 -4.54 2.84 -11.97
CA ALA A 11 -4.33 4.29 -11.86
C ALA A 11 -4.92 4.85 -10.56
N ALA A 12 -6.08 4.36 -10.12
CA ALA A 12 -6.69 4.76 -8.87
C ALA A 12 -5.82 4.36 -7.66
N ILE A 13 -5.32 3.12 -7.61
CA ILE A 13 -4.39 2.67 -6.56
C ILE A 13 -3.16 3.57 -6.53
N LEU A 14 -2.53 3.81 -7.68
CA LEU A 14 -1.35 4.65 -7.79
C LEU A 14 -1.63 6.08 -7.28
N GLY A 15 -2.76 6.68 -7.66
CA GLY A 15 -3.18 8.00 -7.20
C GLY A 15 -3.38 8.04 -5.69
N ILE A 16 -4.05 7.04 -5.10
CA ILE A 16 -4.22 6.92 -3.65
C ILE A 16 -2.86 6.82 -2.95
N MET A 17 -1.94 6.01 -3.46
CA MET A 17 -0.63 5.80 -2.87
C MET A 17 0.22 7.08 -2.92
N ILE A 18 0.25 7.77 -4.06
CA ILE A 18 0.99 9.02 -4.24
C ILE A 18 0.42 10.09 -3.30
N PHE A 19 -0.89 10.29 -3.31
CA PHE A 19 -1.54 11.29 -2.46
C PHE A 19 -1.30 11.03 -0.98
N PHE A 20 -1.44 9.78 -0.56
CA PHE A 20 -1.21 9.41 0.85
C PHE A 20 0.26 9.62 1.25
N SER A 21 1.20 9.17 0.43
CA SER A 21 2.64 9.20 0.76
C SER A 21 3.24 10.61 0.72
N PHE A 22 2.82 11.45 -0.23
CA PHE A 22 3.43 12.76 -0.45
C PHE A 22 2.60 13.94 0.09
N VAL A 23 1.34 13.73 0.43
CA VAL A 23 0.46 14.77 0.96
C VAL A 23 -0.03 14.42 2.36
N VAL A 24 -0.77 13.32 2.53
CA VAL A 24 -1.42 13.02 3.81
C VAL A 24 -0.40 12.77 4.91
N ALA A 25 0.57 11.89 4.69
CA ALA A 25 1.55 11.52 5.71
C ALA A 25 2.43 12.72 6.12
N PRO A 26 3.07 13.48 5.19
CA PRO A 26 3.85 14.65 5.57
C PRO A 26 3.04 15.72 6.31
N ILE A 27 1.82 16.04 5.86
CA ILE A 27 0.97 17.04 6.51
C ILE A 27 0.59 16.58 7.92
N THR A 28 0.27 15.30 8.11
CA THR A 28 -0.03 14.75 9.42
C THR A 28 1.08 15.00 10.43
N PHE A 29 2.33 14.75 10.04
CA PHE A 29 3.48 14.91 10.93
C PHE A 29 3.94 16.37 11.12
N THR A 30 3.54 17.28 10.25
CA THR A 30 3.89 18.70 10.38
C THR A 30 2.83 19.53 11.09
N VAL A 31 1.56 19.12 11.02
CA VAL A 31 0.43 19.88 11.59
C VAL A 31 0.00 19.35 12.96
N LEU A 32 0.07 18.04 13.17
CA LEU A 32 -0.34 17.41 14.41
C LEU A 32 0.85 17.18 15.34
N ASP A 33 0.64 17.30 16.65
CA ASP A 33 1.61 16.87 17.64
C ASP A 33 1.80 15.34 17.61
N GLU A 34 2.81 14.82 18.32
CA GLU A 34 3.18 13.41 18.25
C GLU A 34 2.04 12.48 18.69
N GLU A 35 1.27 12.85 19.71
CA GLU A 35 0.17 12.02 20.22
C GLU A 35 -0.98 11.96 19.21
N ASN A 36 -1.41 13.09 18.67
CA ASN A 36 -2.50 13.18 17.72
C ASN A 36 -2.10 12.59 16.35
N SER A 37 -0.87 12.81 15.89
CA SER A 37 -0.34 12.14 14.70
C SER A 37 -0.40 10.63 14.82
N ARG A 38 0.00 10.08 15.95
CA ARG A 38 -0.03 8.64 16.20
C ARG A 38 -1.47 8.10 16.18
N LYS A 39 -2.39 8.77 16.85
CA LYS A 39 -3.82 8.40 16.86
C LYS A 39 -4.40 8.41 15.45
N PHE A 40 -4.13 9.45 14.69
CA PHE A 40 -4.62 9.61 13.32
C PHE A 40 -4.08 8.51 12.40
N ILE A 41 -2.76 8.31 12.40
CA ILE A 41 -2.08 7.31 11.56
C ILE A 41 -2.61 5.90 11.87
N ARG A 42 -2.73 5.52 13.13
CA ARG A 42 -3.26 4.20 13.52
C ARG A 42 -4.70 3.98 13.08
N LYS A 43 -5.47 5.04 12.93
CA LYS A 43 -6.85 4.96 12.46
C LYS A 43 -6.96 4.92 10.94
N ILE A 44 -6.14 5.68 10.21
CA ILE A 44 -6.26 5.82 8.76
C ILE A 44 -5.53 4.70 7.99
N PHE A 45 -4.40 4.19 8.48
CA PHE A 45 -3.61 3.18 7.77
C PHE A 45 -4.35 1.88 7.48
N PRO A 46 -5.19 1.32 8.40
CA PRO A 46 -6.00 0.15 8.09
C PRO A 46 -6.93 0.38 6.90
N PHE A 47 -7.55 1.56 6.80
CA PHE A 47 -8.40 1.90 5.65
C PHE A 47 -7.57 2.03 4.37
N TYR A 48 -6.45 2.73 4.43
CA TYR A 48 -5.53 2.88 3.31
C TYR A 48 -5.10 1.53 2.73
N TYR A 49 -4.62 0.62 3.57
CA TYR A 49 -4.17 -0.69 3.13
C TYR A 49 -5.33 -1.58 2.65
N ASN A 50 -6.46 -1.60 3.34
CA ASN A 50 -7.59 -2.44 2.97
C ASN A 50 -8.26 -1.99 1.66
N VAL A 51 -8.36 -0.69 1.41
CA VAL A 51 -8.87 -0.17 0.13
C VAL A 51 -7.97 -0.58 -1.01
N ASN A 52 -6.65 -0.35 -0.89
CA ASN A 52 -5.69 -0.73 -1.92
C ASN A 52 -5.62 -2.26 -2.13
N LEU A 53 -5.70 -3.03 -1.04
CA LEU A 53 -5.75 -4.49 -1.09
C LEU A 53 -7.00 -4.97 -1.83
N ALA A 54 -8.18 -4.45 -1.51
CA ALA A 54 -9.42 -4.82 -2.18
C ALA A 54 -9.38 -4.52 -3.68
N LEU A 55 -8.90 -3.33 -4.06
CA LEU A 55 -8.75 -2.95 -5.45
C LEU A 55 -7.75 -3.85 -6.19
N SER A 56 -6.60 -4.15 -5.58
CA SER A 56 -5.58 -5.01 -6.19
C SER A 56 -6.03 -6.47 -6.31
N ILE A 57 -6.80 -7.00 -5.35
CA ILE A 57 -7.44 -8.32 -5.44
C ILE A 57 -8.41 -8.32 -6.63
N PHE A 58 -9.21 -7.28 -6.78
CA PHE A 58 -10.18 -7.20 -7.87
C PHE A 58 -9.48 -7.18 -9.24
N ILE A 59 -8.41 -6.40 -9.40
CA ILE A 59 -7.60 -6.39 -10.63
C ILE A 59 -6.99 -7.77 -10.90
N THR A 60 -6.39 -8.39 -9.89
CA THR A 60 -5.82 -9.75 -9.99
C THR A 60 -6.88 -10.75 -10.45
N SER A 61 -8.09 -10.64 -9.90
CA SER A 61 -9.22 -11.49 -10.28
C SER A 61 -9.63 -11.29 -11.75
N ILE A 62 -9.65 -10.05 -12.24
CA ILE A 62 -9.92 -9.77 -13.66
C ILE A 62 -8.95 -10.54 -14.56
N TYR A 63 -7.63 -10.41 -14.33
CA TYR A 63 -6.62 -11.12 -15.12
C TYR A 63 -6.77 -12.65 -15.02
N PHE A 64 -7.04 -13.17 -13.83
CA PHE A 64 -7.22 -14.60 -13.60
C PHE A 64 -8.41 -15.17 -14.37
N PHE A 65 -9.60 -14.55 -14.28
CA PHE A 65 -10.80 -15.02 -14.95
C PHE A 65 -10.74 -14.84 -16.47
N GLN A 66 -9.99 -13.86 -16.95
CA GLN A 66 -9.73 -13.71 -18.40
C GLN A 66 -8.68 -14.69 -18.92
N LYS A 67 -8.09 -15.52 -18.05
CA LYS A 67 -6.96 -16.42 -18.37
C LYS A 67 -5.76 -15.67 -18.96
N ASN A 68 -5.64 -14.39 -18.68
CA ASN A 68 -4.54 -13.53 -19.12
C ASN A 68 -3.38 -13.60 -18.11
N ILE A 69 -2.73 -14.77 -18.02
CA ILE A 69 -1.64 -15.07 -17.10
C ILE A 69 -0.32 -14.60 -17.71
N THR A 70 -0.18 -13.30 -17.86
CA THR A 70 1.01 -12.61 -18.36
C THR A 70 1.86 -12.06 -17.22
N ILE A 71 2.96 -11.40 -17.55
CA ILE A 71 3.79 -10.71 -16.56
C ILE A 71 2.97 -9.71 -15.74
N ASN A 72 1.97 -9.05 -16.33
CA ASN A 72 1.12 -8.09 -15.64
C ASN A 72 0.30 -8.75 -14.53
N PHE A 73 -0.19 -9.98 -14.75
CA PHE A 73 -0.85 -10.77 -13.69
C PHE A 73 0.08 -11.01 -12.49
N TYR A 74 1.30 -11.45 -12.74
CA TYR A 74 2.25 -11.72 -11.65
C TYR A 74 2.69 -10.44 -10.92
N LEU A 75 2.83 -9.34 -11.63
CA LEU A 75 3.17 -8.06 -11.03
C LEU A 75 2.06 -7.53 -10.12
N ILE A 76 0.80 -7.56 -10.56
CA ILE A 76 -0.33 -7.12 -9.72
C ILE A 76 -0.58 -8.09 -8.56
N LEU A 77 -0.39 -9.39 -8.76
CA LEU A 77 -0.44 -10.38 -7.68
C LEU A 77 0.62 -10.08 -6.62
N PHE A 78 1.83 -9.76 -7.04
CA PHE A 78 2.92 -9.39 -6.11
C PHE A 78 2.58 -8.11 -5.33
N VAL A 79 2.05 -7.07 -6.00
CA VAL A 79 1.55 -5.85 -5.33
C VAL A 79 0.47 -6.19 -4.30
N THR A 80 -0.45 -7.09 -4.64
CA THR A 80 -1.51 -7.56 -3.73
C THR A 80 -0.94 -8.23 -2.48
N ILE A 81 0.04 -9.11 -2.65
CA ILE A 81 0.73 -9.78 -1.54
C ILE A 81 1.44 -8.75 -0.64
N LEU A 82 2.09 -7.76 -1.22
CA LEU A 82 2.75 -6.70 -0.44
C LEU A 82 1.73 -5.87 0.37
N PHE A 83 0.56 -5.55 -0.18
CA PHE A 83 -0.50 -4.88 0.59
C PHE A 83 -1.01 -5.75 1.74
N PHE A 84 -1.20 -7.04 1.50
CA PHE A 84 -1.61 -7.99 2.54
C PHE A 84 -0.59 -8.04 3.67
N ILE A 85 0.70 -8.21 3.35
CA ILE A 85 1.78 -8.23 4.34
C ILE A 85 1.86 -6.90 5.10
N SER A 86 1.76 -5.77 4.40
CA SER A 86 1.80 -4.44 5.02
C SER A 86 0.65 -4.23 6.01
N CYS A 87 -0.56 -4.66 5.65
CA CYS A 87 -1.75 -4.48 6.48
C CYS A 87 -1.78 -5.42 7.71
N TYR A 88 -1.50 -6.70 7.50
CA TYR A 88 -1.76 -7.73 8.51
C TYR A 88 -0.52 -8.21 9.26
N VAL A 89 0.67 -7.90 8.77
CA VAL A 89 1.93 -8.29 9.40
C VAL A 89 2.74 -7.07 9.83
N LEU A 90 3.13 -6.19 8.91
CA LEU A 90 4.02 -5.06 9.22
C LEU A 90 3.35 -4.03 10.12
N MET A 91 2.16 -3.58 9.78
CA MET A 91 1.47 -2.54 10.55
C MET A 91 1.22 -2.92 12.01
N PRO A 92 0.71 -4.12 12.36
CA PRO A 92 0.56 -4.54 13.76
C PRO A 92 1.90 -4.62 14.49
N LEU A 93 2.97 -5.12 13.84
CA LEU A 93 4.30 -5.21 14.43
C LEU A 93 4.93 -3.84 14.64
N ILE A 94 4.81 -2.92 13.69
CA ILE A 94 5.28 -1.54 13.82
C ILE A 94 4.63 -0.87 15.03
N ASN A 95 3.31 -0.98 15.17
CA ASN A 95 2.57 -0.43 16.29
C ASN A 95 3.02 -1.05 17.62
N LYS A 96 3.17 -2.39 17.67
CA LYS A 96 3.64 -3.10 18.85
C LYS A 96 5.03 -2.66 19.28
N TYR A 97 5.96 -2.53 18.34
CA TYR A 97 7.33 -2.13 18.67
C TYR A 97 7.42 -0.66 19.10
N LYS A 98 6.60 0.22 18.52
CA LYS A 98 6.49 1.60 18.96
C LYS A 98 5.95 1.70 20.40
N ASP A 99 4.91 0.94 20.73
CA ASP A 99 4.32 0.91 22.07
C ASP A 99 5.26 0.38 23.15
N ASN A 100 6.14 -0.56 22.77
CA ASN A 100 7.14 -1.15 23.68
C ASN A 100 8.47 -0.39 23.70
N ASN A 101 8.56 0.79 23.07
CA ASN A 101 9.78 1.60 22.97
C ASN A 101 10.98 0.84 22.38
N LEU A 102 10.72 -0.09 21.45
CA LEU A 102 11.75 -0.85 20.74
C LEU A 102 12.16 -0.11 19.45
N ASP A 103 12.82 1.02 19.62
CA ASP A 103 13.09 1.99 18.55
C ASP A 103 13.85 1.41 17.35
N LYS A 104 14.83 0.52 17.58
CA LYS A 104 15.59 -0.11 16.47
C LYS A 104 14.69 -1.00 15.61
N LYS A 105 13.87 -1.84 16.26
CA LYS A 105 12.93 -2.73 15.55
C LYS A 105 11.84 -1.94 14.84
N PHE A 106 11.32 -0.90 15.49
CA PHE A 106 10.36 0.03 14.89
C PHE A 106 10.93 0.68 13.62
N LYS A 107 12.13 1.27 13.69
CA LYS A 107 12.77 1.92 12.54
C LYS A 107 13.01 0.96 11.38
N TYR A 108 13.47 -0.26 11.67
CA TYR A 108 13.70 -1.28 10.67
C TYR A 108 12.42 -1.68 9.93
N LEU A 109 11.34 -1.99 10.67
CA LEU A 109 10.08 -2.38 10.05
C LEU A 109 9.39 -1.22 9.35
N HIS A 110 9.47 0.00 9.90
CA HIS A 110 8.97 1.19 9.24
C HIS A 110 9.69 1.42 7.91
N PHE A 111 11.01 1.32 7.89
CA PHE A 111 11.80 1.40 6.65
C PHE A 111 11.38 0.31 5.64
N THR A 112 11.18 -0.92 6.10
CA THR A 112 10.68 -2.02 5.25
C THR A 112 9.34 -1.68 4.62
N SER A 113 8.41 -1.10 5.38
CA SER A 113 7.10 -0.67 4.85
C SER A 113 7.23 0.45 3.81
N VAL A 114 8.16 1.36 4.00
CA VAL A 114 8.46 2.43 3.02
C VAL A 114 9.04 1.83 1.73
N VAL A 115 9.97 0.88 1.83
CA VAL A 115 10.52 0.17 0.65
C VAL A 115 9.42 -0.56 -0.10
N PHE A 116 8.52 -1.28 0.60
CA PHE A 116 7.38 -1.94 -0.05
C PHE A 116 6.51 -0.95 -0.81
N ASN A 117 6.21 0.20 -0.20
CA ASN A 117 5.42 1.25 -0.84
C ASN A 117 6.08 1.77 -2.12
N PHE A 118 7.39 2.02 -2.11
CA PHE A 118 8.13 2.45 -3.30
C PHE A 118 8.15 1.38 -4.40
N VAL A 119 8.39 0.11 -4.04
CA VAL A 119 8.36 -1.00 -5.00
C VAL A 119 6.97 -1.11 -5.65
N GLN A 120 5.91 -1.03 -4.87
CA GLN A 120 4.54 -1.04 -5.37
C GLN A 120 4.27 0.12 -6.33
N ILE A 121 4.67 1.34 -6.00
CA ILE A 121 4.52 2.52 -6.87
C ILE A 121 5.23 2.28 -8.22
N ILE A 122 6.46 1.80 -8.20
CA ILE A 122 7.23 1.51 -9.43
C ILE A 122 6.52 0.46 -10.29
N ILE A 123 6.05 -0.61 -9.67
CA ILE A 123 5.32 -1.68 -10.40
C ILE A 123 4.01 -1.13 -10.99
N LEU A 124 3.25 -0.34 -10.24
CA LEU A 124 1.99 0.24 -10.74
C LEU A 124 2.22 1.20 -11.89
N ILE A 125 3.30 2.01 -11.85
CA ILE A 125 3.70 2.87 -12.98
C ILE A 125 4.03 1.99 -14.19
N PHE A 126 4.81 0.93 -14.01
CA PHE A 126 5.14 0.00 -15.09
C PHE A 126 3.88 -0.59 -15.73
N LEU A 127 2.92 -1.06 -14.91
CA LEU A 127 1.64 -1.63 -15.38
C LEU A 127 0.76 -0.64 -16.15
N LEU A 128 0.95 0.67 -15.96
CA LEU A 128 0.20 1.72 -16.68
C LEU A 128 0.87 2.12 -18.00
N ILE A 129 2.18 1.91 -18.14
CA ILE A 129 2.95 2.32 -19.31
C ILE A 129 3.08 1.18 -20.33
N TYR A 130 3.20 -0.04 -19.87
CA TYR A 130 3.44 -1.25 -20.68
C TYR A 130 2.32 -2.28 -20.55
#